data_6f4201f442dd1b75a2eb35f1f999e1d7
#
_entry.id   6f4201f442dd1b75a2eb35f1f999e1d7
#
_cell.length_a   1.000
_cell.length_b   1.000
_cell.length_c   1.000
_cell.angle_alpha   90.00
_cell.angle_beta   90.00
_cell.angle_gamma   90.00
#
_symmetry.space_group_name_H-M   'P 1'
#
loop_
_entity.id
_entity.type
_entity.pdbx_description
1 polymer ?
#
loop_
_entity_poly.entity_id
_entity_poly.type
_entity_poly.pdbx_seq_one_letter_code
_entity_poly.pdbx_strand_id
1 'polypeptide(L)'
;MAVAAAPAPPCPLEARSLYRFYRAGDEETLALQGVSLRVESGDLVAVTGPSGSGKSTLLSCLAGMDDPDGGIVRIAGQRISHRTERDRARIRARHVGMLFQSANLAEHLNVAQNLALVQSLAARPSTDAPDLLGMLGLQDRCGAYPNQLSGGELARAGLAVALANSPTVLLADEPTGELDSATEAHVLDLLIAVTHRGTAVVVASHSSAVAAAATRVLRLDDGKARW
;
A
#
# COMPACT_ATOMS: atom_id res chain seq x y z
N MET A 1 -10.52 6.93 -42.39
CA MET A 1 -11.12 6.41 -41.13
C MET A 1 -10.12 6.69 -40.02
N ALA A 2 -10.39 7.63 -39.14
CA ALA A 2 -9.54 7.88 -37.97
C ALA A 2 -9.78 6.76 -36.96
N VAL A 3 -8.73 5.98 -36.64
CA VAL A 3 -8.75 5.01 -35.54
C VAL A 3 -8.89 5.83 -34.26
N ALA A 4 -10.04 5.71 -33.60
CA ALA A 4 -10.24 6.34 -32.29
C ALA A 4 -9.17 5.76 -31.34
N ALA A 5 -8.32 6.63 -30.79
CA ALA A 5 -7.34 6.25 -29.79
C ALA A 5 -8.07 5.59 -28.61
N ALA A 6 -7.60 4.41 -28.19
CA ALA A 6 -8.14 3.77 -26.99
C ALA A 6 -8.08 4.73 -25.81
N PRO A 7 -9.12 4.81 -24.97
CA PRO A 7 -9.09 5.68 -23.79
C PRO A 7 -7.89 5.32 -22.93
N ALA A 8 -7.17 6.33 -22.45
CA ALA A 8 -6.04 6.14 -21.55
C ALA A 8 -6.50 5.29 -20.32
N PRO A 9 -5.66 4.38 -19.83
CA PRO A 9 -6.00 3.56 -18.67
C PRO A 9 -6.34 4.47 -17.49
N PRO A 10 -7.33 4.10 -16.64
CA PRO A 10 -7.70 4.91 -15.50
C PRO A 10 -6.51 5.05 -14.53
N CYS A 11 -6.37 6.25 -13.93
CA CYS A 11 -5.36 6.50 -12.92
C CYS A 11 -5.47 5.45 -11.79
N PRO A 12 -4.36 4.78 -11.42
CA PRO A 12 -4.34 3.78 -10.34
C PRO A 12 -4.89 4.29 -9.03
N LEU A 13 -4.46 5.48 -8.58
CA LEU A 13 -4.89 6.07 -7.32
C LEU A 13 -5.09 7.58 -7.45
N GLU A 14 -6.26 8.04 -7.07
CA GLU A 14 -6.59 9.46 -7.00
C GLU A 14 -7.31 9.78 -5.69
N ALA A 15 -6.81 10.76 -4.96
CA ALA A 15 -7.43 11.35 -3.78
C ALA A 15 -7.59 12.86 -3.99
N ARG A 16 -8.77 13.40 -3.65
CA ARG A 16 -9.08 14.82 -3.81
C ARG A 16 -9.64 15.40 -2.53
N SER A 17 -8.95 16.40 -1.98
CA SER A 17 -9.37 17.20 -0.84
C SER A 17 -9.83 16.37 0.36
N LEU A 18 -8.99 15.42 0.79
CA LEU A 18 -9.33 14.54 1.90
C LEU A 18 -9.29 15.30 3.22
N TYR A 19 -10.36 15.19 3.99
CA TYR A 19 -10.47 15.64 5.37
C TYR A 19 -10.77 14.43 6.27
N ARG A 20 -10.12 14.36 7.42
CA ARG A 20 -10.39 13.33 8.41
C ARG A 20 -10.25 13.91 9.81
N PHE A 21 -11.32 13.75 10.61
CA PHE A 21 -11.41 14.20 12.00
C PHE A 21 -11.50 12.99 12.92
N TYR A 22 -10.79 13.06 14.04
CA TYR A 22 -10.96 12.12 15.14
C TYR A 22 -11.41 12.88 16.38
N ARG A 23 -12.34 12.30 17.11
CA ARG A 23 -12.84 12.84 18.38
C ARG A 23 -12.45 11.91 19.52
N ALA A 24 -11.78 12.46 20.52
CA ALA A 24 -11.46 11.79 21.76
C ALA A 24 -12.00 12.64 22.92
N GLY A 25 -13.21 12.30 23.40
CA GLY A 25 -13.93 13.15 24.37
C GLY A 25 -14.29 14.51 23.77
N ASP A 26 -13.86 15.58 24.41
CA ASP A 26 -14.11 16.97 23.98
C ASP A 26 -13.01 17.50 23.02
N GLU A 27 -11.95 16.72 22.78
CA GLU A 27 -10.87 17.10 21.85
C GLU A 27 -11.16 16.58 20.44
N GLU A 28 -11.03 17.47 19.47
CA GLU A 28 -11.12 17.13 18.04
C GLU A 28 -9.75 17.30 17.38
N THR A 29 -9.26 16.23 16.77
CA THR A 29 -8.00 16.23 16.02
C THR A 29 -8.29 16.14 14.54
N LEU A 30 -7.87 17.15 13.78
CA LEU A 30 -7.97 17.18 12.33
C LEU A 30 -6.75 16.49 11.71
N ALA A 31 -6.87 15.18 11.46
CA ALA A 31 -5.77 14.36 10.99
C ALA A 31 -5.43 14.55 9.51
N LEU A 32 -6.39 14.95 8.66
CA LEU A 32 -6.18 15.32 7.27
C LEU A 32 -6.91 16.62 6.94
N GLN A 33 -6.23 17.54 6.25
CA GLN A 33 -6.70 18.90 5.98
C GLN A 33 -6.64 19.22 4.48
N GLY A 34 -7.56 18.64 3.69
CA GLY A 34 -7.66 18.91 2.25
C GLY A 34 -6.57 18.23 1.41
N VAL A 35 -6.05 17.08 1.86
CA VAL A 35 -4.98 16.35 1.18
C VAL A 35 -5.44 15.87 -0.18
N SER A 36 -4.64 16.18 -1.21
CA SER A 36 -4.86 15.70 -2.58
C SER A 36 -3.61 14.99 -3.11
N LEU A 37 -3.82 13.82 -3.72
CA LEU A 37 -2.77 12.97 -4.22
C LEU A 37 -3.23 12.27 -5.50
N ARG A 38 -2.36 12.21 -6.50
CA ARG A 38 -2.54 11.39 -7.69
C ARG A 38 -1.28 10.58 -7.94
N VAL A 39 -1.43 9.27 -8.11
CA VAL A 39 -0.31 8.33 -8.32
C VAL A 39 -0.57 7.60 -9.63
N GLU A 40 0.39 7.69 -10.53
CA GLU A 40 0.34 7.04 -11.83
C GLU A 40 0.94 5.62 -11.78
N SER A 41 0.69 4.84 -12.81
CA SER A 41 1.29 3.50 -12.96
C SER A 41 2.82 3.62 -13.00
N GLY A 42 3.51 2.87 -12.15
CA GLY A 42 4.96 2.90 -12.06
C GLY A 42 5.54 3.99 -11.14
N ASP A 43 4.71 4.84 -10.53
CA ASP A 43 5.18 5.79 -9.53
C ASP A 43 5.52 5.11 -8.20
N LEU A 44 6.59 5.59 -7.57
CA LEU A 44 6.87 5.40 -6.14
C LEU A 44 6.70 6.75 -5.45
N VAL A 45 5.67 6.93 -4.65
CA VAL A 45 5.42 8.15 -3.88
C VAL A 45 5.75 7.91 -2.41
N ALA A 46 6.71 8.67 -1.89
CA ALA A 46 6.98 8.68 -0.46
C ALA A 46 6.09 9.71 0.25
N VAL A 47 5.43 9.29 1.31
CA VAL A 47 4.69 10.16 2.24
C VAL A 47 5.56 10.33 3.48
N THR A 48 6.11 11.53 3.69
CA THR A 48 7.01 11.83 4.81
C THR A 48 6.38 12.80 5.79
N GLY A 49 6.90 12.86 7.00
CA GLY A 49 6.44 13.80 8.04
C GLY A 49 6.66 13.26 9.44
N PRO A 50 6.58 14.10 10.47
CA PRO A 50 6.77 13.68 11.86
C PRO A 50 5.72 12.64 12.30
N SER A 51 5.96 11.99 13.45
CA SER A 51 4.95 11.15 14.09
C SER A 51 3.69 11.98 14.35
N GLY A 52 2.52 11.38 14.13
CA GLY A 52 1.23 12.07 14.31
C GLY A 52 0.83 13.02 13.17
N SER A 53 1.63 13.19 12.11
CA SER A 53 1.29 14.10 11.00
C SER A 53 0.13 13.64 10.09
N GLY A 54 -0.41 12.42 10.30
CA GLY A 54 -1.53 11.88 9.53
C GLY A 54 -1.16 10.87 8.44
N LYS A 55 0.10 10.38 8.37
CA LYS A 55 0.56 9.43 7.34
C LYS A 55 -0.27 8.14 7.32
N SER A 56 -0.39 7.44 8.44
CA SER A 56 -1.16 6.20 8.55
C SER A 56 -2.66 6.43 8.33
N THR A 57 -3.18 7.59 8.76
CA THR A 57 -4.55 8.01 8.46
C THR A 57 -4.76 8.19 6.95
N LEU A 58 -3.81 8.84 6.27
CA LEU A 58 -3.86 8.99 4.82
C LEU A 58 -3.88 7.62 4.14
N LEU A 59 -2.95 6.71 4.49
CA LEU A 59 -2.93 5.37 3.91
C LEU A 59 -4.24 4.60 4.17
N SER A 60 -4.79 4.68 5.37
CA SER A 60 -6.06 4.03 5.73
C SER A 60 -7.23 4.56 4.89
N CYS A 61 -7.29 5.89 4.65
CA CYS A 61 -8.28 6.49 3.77
C CYS A 61 -8.07 6.08 2.30
N LEU A 62 -6.82 6.06 1.82
CA LEU A 62 -6.49 5.62 0.46
C LEU A 62 -6.87 4.16 0.23
N ALA A 63 -6.66 3.29 1.22
CA ALA A 63 -7.07 1.88 1.17
C ALA A 63 -8.59 1.67 1.29
N GLY A 64 -9.35 2.71 1.66
CA GLY A 64 -10.76 2.57 2.02
C GLY A 64 -10.99 1.71 3.26
N MET A 65 -10.00 1.60 4.15
CA MET A 65 -10.14 0.98 5.48
C MET A 65 -10.84 1.94 6.43
N ASP A 66 -10.50 3.22 6.32
CA ASP A 66 -11.19 4.31 6.97
C ASP A 66 -11.87 5.19 5.90
N ASP A 67 -13.02 5.77 6.24
CA ASP A 67 -13.74 6.63 5.31
C ASP A 67 -13.42 8.11 5.64
N PRO A 68 -12.96 8.91 4.69
CA PRO A 68 -12.70 10.33 4.95
C PRO A 68 -14.02 11.05 5.25
N ASP A 69 -13.99 12.04 6.13
CA ASP A 69 -15.17 12.88 6.44
C ASP A 69 -15.50 13.81 5.27
N GLY A 70 -14.50 14.15 4.46
CA GLY A 70 -14.66 14.95 3.23
C GLY A 70 -13.67 14.53 2.15
N GLY A 71 -14.01 14.86 0.91
CA GLY A 71 -13.19 14.50 -0.24
C GLY A 71 -13.55 13.16 -0.86
N ILE A 72 -12.73 12.70 -1.81
CA ILE A 72 -13.00 11.50 -2.61
C ILE A 72 -11.71 10.71 -2.84
N VAL A 73 -11.78 9.38 -2.70
CA VAL A 73 -10.73 8.45 -3.14
C VAL A 73 -11.26 7.57 -4.27
N ARG A 74 -10.44 7.42 -5.32
CA ARG A 74 -10.66 6.50 -6.44
C ARG A 74 -9.46 5.58 -6.61
N ILE A 75 -9.73 4.30 -6.87
CA ILE A 75 -8.72 3.29 -7.18
C ILE A 75 -9.12 2.63 -8.49
N ALA A 76 -8.18 2.56 -9.44
CA ALA A 76 -8.44 2.08 -10.81
C ALA A 76 -9.70 2.73 -11.43
N GLY A 77 -9.88 4.04 -11.20
CA GLY A 77 -11.05 4.81 -11.65
C GLY A 77 -12.33 4.60 -10.83
N GLN A 78 -12.40 3.60 -9.94
CA GLN A 78 -13.56 3.30 -9.12
C GLN A 78 -13.52 4.09 -7.81
N ARG A 79 -14.61 4.75 -7.45
CA ARG A 79 -14.72 5.42 -6.15
C ARG A 79 -14.78 4.38 -5.04
N ILE A 80 -13.89 4.49 -4.02
CA ILE A 80 -13.86 3.63 -2.84
C ILE A 80 -14.43 4.34 -1.60
N SER A 81 -14.19 5.65 -1.45
CA SER A 81 -14.73 6.45 -0.35
C SER A 81 -16.25 6.58 -0.40
N HIS A 82 -16.88 6.70 0.77
CA HIS A 82 -18.34 6.82 0.96
C HIS A 82 -19.15 5.69 0.29
N ARG A 83 -18.60 4.47 0.38
CA ARG A 83 -19.23 3.24 -0.09
C ARG A 83 -19.50 2.31 1.09
N THR A 84 -20.38 1.34 0.87
CA THR A 84 -20.60 0.27 1.86
C THR A 84 -19.31 -0.51 2.09
N GLU A 85 -19.11 -1.06 3.30
CA GLU A 85 -17.92 -1.87 3.59
C GLU A 85 -17.78 -3.04 2.61
N ARG A 86 -18.88 -3.65 2.21
CA ARG A 86 -18.90 -4.73 1.21
C ARG A 86 -18.31 -4.30 -0.13
N ASP A 87 -18.62 -3.09 -0.60
CA ASP A 87 -18.10 -2.56 -1.87
C ASP A 87 -16.65 -2.16 -1.73
N ARG A 88 -16.27 -1.52 -0.60
CA ARG A 88 -14.87 -1.19 -0.28
C ARG A 88 -14.00 -2.45 -0.25
N ALA A 89 -14.45 -3.50 0.46
CA ALA A 89 -13.74 -4.76 0.55
C ALA A 89 -13.51 -5.42 -0.82
N ARG A 90 -14.48 -5.34 -1.75
CA ARG A 90 -14.32 -5.85 -3.11
C ARG A 90 -13.26 -5.09 -3.91
N ILE A 91 -13.23 -3.76 -3.78
CA ILE A 91 -12.23 -2.92 -4.46
C ILE A 91 -10.85 -3.20 -3.86
N ARG A 92 -10.73 -3.27 -2.52
CA ARG A 92 -9.47 -3.62 -1.85
C ARG A 92 -8.94 -4.97 -2.32
N ALA A 93 -9.74 -6.01 -2.25
CA ALA A 93 -9.32 -7.36 -2.61
C ALA A 93 -8.76 -7.47 -4.04
N ARG A 94 -9.22 -6.61 -4.96
CA ARG A 94 -8.82 -6.63 -6.37
C ARG A 94 -7.68 -5.69 -6.72
N HIS A 95 -7.59 -4.55 -6.03
CA HIS A 95 -6.79 -3.43 -6.53
C HIS A 95 -5.78 -2.91 -5.50
N VAL A 96 -5.89 -3.28 -4.23
CA VAL A 96 -5.05 -2.74 -3.16
C VAL A 96 -4.24 -3.84 -2.50
N GLY A 97 -2.92 -3.69 -2.52
CA GLY A 97 -2.02 -4.38 -1.62
C GLY A 97 -1.74 -3.48 -0.41
N MET A 98 -1.77 -4.04 0.78
CA MET A 98 -1.39 -3.33 2.00
C MET A 98 -0.21 -4.02 2.64
N LEU A 99 0.81 -3.24 3.02
CA LEU A 99 1.94 -3.67 3.83
C LEU A 99 2.00 -2.77 5.07
N PHE A 100 1.70 -3.33 6.23
CA PHE A 100 1.76 -2.61 7.51
C PHE A 100 3.15 -2.77 8.16
N GLN A 101 3.46 -1.94 9.14
CA GLN A 101 4.69 -2.01 9.92
C GLN A 101 4.87 -3.38 10.59
N SER A 102 3.83 -3.94 11.20
CA SER A 102 3.79 -5.35 11.60
C SER A 102 3.35 -6.19 10.40
N ALA A 103 4.17 -7.15 9.99
CA ALA A 103 3.89 -8.01 8.84
C ALA A 103 2.46 -8.57 8.88
N ASN A 104 1.74 -8.43 7.77
CA ASN A 104 0.32 -8.81 7.62
C ASN A 104 0.13 -10.33 7.55
N LEU A 105 0.81 -11.09 8.39
CA LEU A 105 0.80 -12.54 8.35
C LEU A 105 -0.01 -13.10 9.51
N ALA A 106 -0.90 -14.02 9.21
CA ALA A 106 -1.55 -14.83 10.22
C ALA A 106 -0.52 -15.80 10.83
N GLU A 107 -0.24 -15.69 12.11
CA GLU A 107 0.85 -16.40 12.81
C GLU A 107 0.71 -17.93 12.76
N HIS A 108 -0.53 -18.43 12.67
CA HIS A 108 -0.86 -19.86 12.61
C HIS A 108 -0.85 -20.45 11.19
N LEU A 109 -0.54 -19.63 10.18
CA LEU A 109 -0.40 -20.03 8.78
C LEU A 109 1.06 -19.86 8.33
N ASN A 110 1.56 -20.78 7.51
CA ASN A 110 2.86 -20.62 6.88
C ASN A 110 2.78 -19.60 5.72
N VAL A 111 3.92 -19.23 5.12
CA VAL A 111 3.99 -18.24 4.04
C VAL A 111 3.06 -18.60 2.88
N ALA A 112 3.10 -19.85 2.39
CA ALA A 112 2.24 -20.29 1.28
C ALA A 112 0.75 -20.23 1.63
N GLN A 113 0.39 -20.58 2.86
CA GLN A 113 -0.99 -20.52 3.33
C GLN A 113 -1.48 -19.08 3.50
N ASN A 114 -0.63 -18.15 3.96
CA ASN A 114 -0.96 -16.72 4.01
C ASN A 114 -1.24 -16.16 2.61
N LEU A 115 -0.42 -16.52 1.62
CA LEU A 115 -0.67 -16.14 0.22
C LEU A 115 -2.02 -16.70 -0.27
N ALA A 116 -2.24 -18.02 -0.09
CA ALA A 116 -3.46 -18.68 -0.53
C ALA A 116 -4.71 -18.06 0.10
N LEU A 117 -4.63 -17.68 1.39
CA LEU A 117 -5.73 -16.99 2.08
C LEU A 117 -6.09 -15.70 1.36
N VAL A 118 -5.13 -14.81 1.09
CA VAL A 118 -5.39 -13.53 0.43
C VAL A 118 -5.86 -13.73 -1.01
N GLN A 119 -5.30 -14.69 -1.74
CA GLN A 119 -5.75 -15.04 -3.09
C GLN A 119 -7.20 -15.52 -3.11
N SER A 120 -7.64 -16.26 -2.09
CA SER A 120 -9.02 -16.72 -1.97
C SER A 120 -10.06 -15.60 -1.81
N LEU A 121 -9.63 -14.43 -1.30
CA LEU A 121 -10.50 -13.27 -1.11
C LEU A 121 -10.75 -12.50 -2.42
N ALA A 122 -9.90 -12.67 -3.43
CA ALA A 122 -10.10 -12.06 -4.74
C ALA A 122 -10.96 -12.98 -5.62
N ALA A 123 -11.87 -12.39 -6.39
CA ALA A 123 -12.71 -13.13 -7.33
C ALA A 123 -11.93 -13.72 -8.53
N ARG A 124 -10.64 -13.42 -8.64
CA ARG A 124 -9.70 -13.97 -9.61
C ARG A 124 -8.43 -14.33 -8.86
N PRO A 125 -8.11 -15.61 -8.65
CA PRO A 125 -6.83 -16.00 -8.11
C PRO A 125 -5.73 -15.50 -9.06
N SER A 126 -4.71 -14.84 -8.51
CA SER A 126 -3.48 -14.55 -9.24
C SER A 126 -2.76 -15.88 -9.50
N THR A 127 -2.26 -16.07 -10.71
CA THR A 127 -1.80 -17.37 -11.19
C THR A 127 -0.40 -17.74 -10.71
N ASP A 128 0.39 -16.81 -10.13
CA ASP A 128 1.84 -16.99 -10.03
C ASP A 128 2.42 -16.84 -8.61
N ALA A 129 1.86 -17.57 -7.63
CA ALA A 129 2.44 -17.61 -6.28
C ALA A 129 3.92 -18.09 -6.24
N PRO A 130 4.34 -19.13 -6.99
CA PRO A 130 5.73 -19.55 -7.07
C PRO A 130 6.67 -18.46 -7.61
N ASP A 131 6.28 -17.77 -8.67
CA ASP A 131 7.07 -16.69 -9.29
C ASP A 131 7.20 -15.49 -8.35
N LEU A 132 6.14 -15.17 -7.61
CA LEU A 132 6.17 -14.11 -6.61
C LEU A 132 7.13 -14.42 -5.46
N LEU A 133 7.08 -15.64 -4.93
CA LEU A 133 8.02 -16.08 -3.88
C LEU A 133 9.45 -16.10 -4.40
N GLY A 134 9.64 -16.48 -5.68
CA GLY A 134 10.92 -16.43 -6.38
C GLY A 134 11.50 -15.03 -6.45
N MET A 135 10.69 -14.09 -6.90
CA MET A 135 11.08 -12.67 -6.99
C MET A 135 11.50 -12.09 -5.63
N LEU A 136 10.89 -12.57 -4.55
CA LEU A 136 11.13 -12.08 -3.19
C LEU A 136 12.18 -12.90 -2.42
N GLY A 137 12.80 -13.92 -3.07
CA GLY A 137 13.82 -14.78 -2.45
C GLY A 137 13.28 -15.62 -1.30
N LEU A 138 12.03 -16.13 -1.42
CA LEU A 138 11.33 -16.89 -0.40
C LEU A 138 10.92 -18.29 -0.83
N GLN A 139 11.46 -18.83 -1.95
CA GLN A 139 11.10 -20.16 -2.46
C GLN A 139 11.30 -21.24 -1.40
N ASP A 140 12.46 -21.22 -0.71
CA ASP A 140 12.83 -22.20 0.30
C ASP A 140 12.16 -21.94 1.66
N ARG A 141 11.39 -20.86 1.77
CA ARG A 141 10.69 -20.43 3.00
C ARG A 141 9.17 -20.53 2.89
N CYS A 142 8.63 -21.08 1.80
CA CYS A 142 7.18 -21.18 1.59
C CYS A 142 6.44 -21.95 2.70
N GLY A 143 7.11 -22.95 3.31
CA GLY A 143 6.58 -23.72 4.42
C GLY A 143 6.85 -23.16 5.81
N ALA A 144 7.64 -22.08 5.94
CA ALA A 144 7.98 -21.48 7.23
C ALA A 144 6.81 -20.68 7.81
N TYR A 145 6.66 -20.74 9.13
CA TYR A 145 5.73 -19.91 9.89
C TYR A 145 6.36 -18.55 10.20
N PRO A 146 5.56 -17.48 10.46
CA PRO A 146 6.07 -16.13 10.73
C PRO A 146 7.14 -16.08 11.83
N ASN A 147 6.98 -16.86 12.90
CA ASN A 147 7.95 -16.95 14.00
C ASN A 147 9.27 -17.67 13.67
N GLN A 148 9.37 -18.27 12.48
CA GLN A 148 10.56 -18.97 11.98
C GLN A 148 11.33 -18.11 10.96
N LEU A 149 10.84 -16.91 10.65
CA LEU A 149 11.41 -16.00 9.70
C LEU A 149 12.28 -14.95 10.39
N SER A 150 13.40 -14.57 9.78
CA SER A 150 14.13 -13.38 10.16
C SER A 150 13.29 -12.10 9.86
N GLY A 151 13.65 -10.96 10.46
CA GLY A 151 12.93 -9.70 10.21
C GLY A 151 12.84 -9.35 8.72
N GLY A 152 13.91 -9.53 7.96
CA GLY A 152 13.93 -9.30 6.52
C GLY A 152 13.10 -10.33 5.74
N GLU A 153 13.11 -11.61 6.12
CA GLU A 153 12.23 -12.63 5.53
C GLU A 153 10.75 -12.32 5.83
N LEU A 154 10.46 -11.88 7.05
CA LEU A 154 9.12 -11.49 7.48
C LEU A 154 8.59 -10.30 6.68
N ALA A 155 9.40 -9.26 6.49
CA ALA A 155 9.04 -8.10 5.66
C ALA A 155 8.77 -8.50 4.21
N ARG A 156 9.63 -9.36 3.61
CA ARG A 156 9.43 -9.87 2.26
C ARG A 156 8.20 -10.77 2.14
N ALA A 157 7.90 -11.58 3.18
CA ALA A 157 6.69 -12.39 3.21
C ALA A 157 5.42 -11.51 3.32
N GLY A 158 5.44 -10.45 4.12
CA GLY A 158 4.39 -9.44 4.15
C GLY A 158 4.19 -8.76 2.78
N LEU A 159 5.28 -8.43 2.09
CA LEU A 159 5.23 -7.89 0.73
C LEU A 159 4.66 -8.91 -0.27
N ALA A 160 5.01 -10.20 -0.15
CA ALA A 160 4.42 -11.26 -0.96
C ALA A 160 2.90 -11.32 -0.80
N VAL A 161 2.42 -11.28 0.43
CA VAL A 161 0.98 -11.27 0.74
C VAL A 161 0.30 -10.03 0.18
N ALA A 162 0.91 -8.85 0.33
CA ALA A 162 0.38 -7.61 -0.24
C ALA A 162 0.28 -7.63 -1.78
N LEU A 163 1.19 -8.36 -2.46
CA LEU A 163 1.24 -8.48 -3.91
C LEU A 163 0.47 -9.69 -4.47
N ALA A 164 -0.05 -10.57 -3.61
CA ALA A 164 -0.62 -11.88 -3.99
C ALA A 164 -1.72 -11.81 -5.06
N ASN A 165 -2.46 -10.70 -5.14
CA ASN A 165 -3.55 -10.48 -6.10
C ASN A 165 -3.16 -9.52 -7.24
N SER A 166 -1.86 -9.30 -7.49
CA SER A 166 -1.37 -8.36 -8.51
C SER A 166 -2.08 -6.99 -8.42
N PRO A 167 -1.97 -6.31 -7.28
CA PRO A 167 -2.75 -5.09 -7.02
C PRO A 167 -2.35 -3.96 -7.97
N THR A 168 -3.29 -3.10 -8.29
CA THR A 168 -3.06 -1.86 -9.06
C THR A 168 -2.28 -0.84 -8.24
N VAL A 169 -2.47 -0.87 -6.91
CA VAL A 169 -1.85 0.04 -5.94
C VAL A 169 -1.32 -0.76 -4.76
N LEU A 170 -0.07 -0.51 -4.39
CA LEU A 170 0.54 -0.98 -3.14
C LEU A 170 0.67 0.20 -2.18
N LEU A 171 0.13 0.06 -0.98
CA LEU A 171 0.24 1.02 0.11
C LEU A 171 1.08 0.40 1.23
N ALA A 172 2.17 1.04 1.63
CA ALA A 172 3.07 0.54 2.65
C ALA A 172 3.23 1.56 3.78
N ASP A 173 2.98 1.13 5.02
CA ASP A 173 3.13 1.97 6.21
C ASP A 173 4.34 1.51 7.00
N GLU A 174 5.41 2.33 7.02
CA GLU A 174 6.72 2.07 7.65
C GLU A 174 7.29 0.66 7.35
N PRO A 175 7.36 0.24 6.07
CA PRO A 175 7.70 -1.14 5.72
C PRO A 175 9.12 -1.56 6.07
N THR A 176 9.99 -0.61 6.41
CA THR A 176 11.41 -0.83 6.71
C THR A 176 11.81 -0.30 8.09
N GLY A 177 10.87 0.22 8.88
CA GLY A 177 11.15 0.97 10.12
C GLY A 177 11.88 0.18 11.22
N GLU A 178 11.81 -1.15 11.18
CA GLU A 178 12.45 -2.04 12.16
C GLU A 178 13.62 -2.85 11.56
N LEU A 179 14.03 -2.54 10.32
CA LEU A 179 15.07 -3.27 9.60
C LEU A 179 16.43 -2.58 9.70
N ASP A 180 17.50 -3.39 9.65
CA ASP A 180 18.83 -2.86 9.44
C ASP A 180 19.00 -2.27 8.03
N SER A 181 19.98 -1.41 7.83
CA SER A 181 20.17 -0.67 6.58
C SER A 181 20.35 -1.55 5.34
N ALA A 182 20.95 -2.74 5.47
CA ALA A 182 21.14 -3.64 4.32
C ALA A 182 19.82 -4.30 3.94
N THR A 183 19.03 -4.70 4.91
CA THR A 183 17.69 -5.28 4.71
C THR A 183 16.71 -4.22 4.20
N GLU A 184 16.77 -2.99 4.72
CA GLU A 184 16.01 -1.85 4.20
C GLU A 184 16.27 -1.62 2.72
N ALA A 185 17.54 -1.53 2.32
CA ALA A 185 17.92 -1.33 0.91
C ALA A 185 17.34 -2.43 0.02
N HIS A 186 17.40 -3.69 0.46
CA HIS A 186 16.84 -4.81 -0.30
C HIS A 186 15.31 -4.74 -0.45
N VAL A 187 14.58 -4.39 0.62
CA VAL A 187 13.11 -4.21 0.55
C VAL A 187 12.77 -3.04 -0.37
N LEU A 188 13.55 -1.96 -0.34
CA LEU A 188 13.37 -0.81 -1.21
C LEU A 188 13.58 -1.17 -2.69
N ASP A 189 14.62 -1.96 -3.02
CA ASP A 189 14.84 -2.48 -4.37
C ASP A 189 13.64 -3.30 -4.87
N LEU A 190 13.04 -4.11 -3.99
CA LEU A 190 11.84 -4.88 -4.32
C LEU A 190 10.63 -3.97 -4.58
N LEU A 191 10.43 -2.91 -3.79
CA LEU A 191 9.37 -1.92 -4.03
C LEU A 191 9.57 -1.21 -5.39
N ILE A 192 10.80 -0.84 -5.73
CA ILE A 192 11.15 -0.28 -7.04
C ILE A 192 10.86 -1.29 -8.16
N ALA A 193 11.24 -2.56 -7.99
CA ALA A 193 10.95 -3.60 -8.97
C ALA A 193 9.44 -3.79 -9.21
N VAL A 194 8.63 -3.60 -8.17
CA VAL A 194 7.16 -3.64 -8.26
C VAL A 194 6.62 -2.47 -9.09
N THR A 195 7.20 -1.27 -8.96
CA THR A 195 6.78 -0.12 -9.81
C THR A 195 7.10 -0.37 -11.28
N HIS A 196 8.23 -0.98 -11.60
CA HIS A 196 8.59 -1.31 -12.99
C HIS A 196 7.62 -2.30 -13.64
N ARG A 197 6.83 -3.03 -12.85
CA ARG A 197 5.73 -3.88 -13.33
C ARG A 197 4.40 -3.15 -13.49
N GLY A 198 4.39 -1.82 -13.27
CA GLY A 198 3.24 -0.96 -13.46
C GLY A 198 2.36 -0.76 -12.22
N THR A 199 2.69 -1.35 -11.07
CA THR A 199 1.98 -1.08 -9.81
C THR A 199 2.33 0.34 -9.33
N ALA A 200 1.32 1.12 -8.95
CA ALA A 200 1.51 2.39 -8.26
C ALA A 200 1.83 2.12 -6.78
N VAL A 201 2.91 2.70 -6.26
CA VAL A 201 3.36 2.44 -4.88
C VAL A 201 3.33 3.72 -4.06
N VAL A 202 2.72 3.68 -2.88
CA VAL A 202 2.76 4.76 -1.88
C VAL A 202 3.36 4.21 -0.60
N VAL A 203 4.44 4.82 -0.14
CA VAL A 203 5.14 4.43 1.09
C VAL A 203 5.11 5.56 2.09
N ALA A 204 4.47 5.36 3.23
CA ALA A 204 4.63 6.24 4.38
C ALA A 204 5.90 5.82 5.12
N SER A 205 6.85 6.74 5.27
CA SER A 205 8.09 6.47 5.99
C SER A 205 8.75 7.75 6.47
N HIS A 206 9.56 7.62 7.52
CA HIS A 206 10.50 8.64 7.97
C HIS A 206 11.93 8.40 7.45
N SER A 207 12.16 7.32 6.72
CA SER A 207 13.46 6.98 6.14
C SER A 207 13.85 7.92 5.00
N SER A 208 15.07 8.45 5.08
CA SER A 208 15.66 9.25 4.01
C SER A 208 15.98 8.43 2.76
N ALA A 209 16.24 7.12 2.91
CA ALA A 209 16.47 6.22 1.79
C ALA A 209 15.21 6.04 0.96
N VAL A 210 14.04 5.84 1.60
CA VAL A 210 12.74 5.77 0.94
C VAL A 210 12.43 7.08 0.19
N ALA A 211 12.66 8.23 0.85
CA ALA A 211 12.44 9.53 0.23
C ALA A 211 13.35 9.79 -0.99
N ALA A 212 14.62 9.34 -0.93
CA ALA A 212 15.58 9.47 -2.02
C ALA A 212 15.26 8.58 -3.24
N ALA A 213 14.67 7.40 -3.00
CA ALA A 213 14.29 6.46 -4.05
C ALA A 213 12.93 6.79 -4.70
N ALA A 214 12.12 7.62 -4.06
CA ALA A 214 10.79 7.95 -4.54
C ALA A 214 10.84 8.85 -5.80
N THR A 215 9.89 8.62 -6.73
CA THR A 215 9.68 9.50 -7.88
C THR A 215 9.15 10.88 -7.46
N ARG A 216 8.38 10.90 -6.37
CA ARG A 216 7.82 12.13 -5.75
C ARG A 216 7.71 11.96 -4.25
N VAL A 217 7.85 13.06 -3.51
CA VAL A 217 7.73 13.09 -2.05
C VAL A 217 6.58 14.01 -1.66
N LEU A 218 5.59 13.46 -0.97
CA LEU A 218 4.52 14.19 -0.32
C LEU A 218 4.88 14.39 1.15
N ARG A 219 5.12 15.62 1.57
CA ARG A 219 5.35 15.92 2.99
C ARG A 219 4.02 16.23 3.66
N LEU A 220 3.71 15.48 4.70
CA LEU A 220 2.61 15.76 5.62
C LEU A 220 3.12 16.48 6.85
N ASP A 221 2.48 17.59 7.18
CA ASP A 221 2.76 18.38 8.38
C ASP A 221 1.43 18.83 8.96
N ASP A 222 1.10 18.37 10.15
CA ASP A 222 -0.17 18.63 10.83
C ASP A 222 -1.38 18.43 9.91
N GLY A 223 -1.46 17.28 9.25
CA GLY A 223 -2.55 16.92 8.33
C GLY A 223 -2.56 17.66 7.00
N LYS A 224 -1.64 18.58 6.73
CA LYS A 224 -1.53 19.33 5.47
C LYS A 224 -0.45 18.76 4.58
N ALA A 225 -0.78 18.65 3.29
CA ALA A 225 0.14 18.12 2.29
C ALA A 225 0.95 19.24 1.62
N ARG A 226 2.25 19.00 1.41
CA ARG A 226 3.15 19.83 0.59
C ARG A 226 3.94 18.93 -0.34
N TRP A 227 4.03 19.31 -1.60
CA TRP A 227 4.82 18.64 -2.65
C TRP A 227 6.20 19.25 -2.81
#